data_0cb789f6822a6fe78e253132624ad708
#
_entry.id   0cb789f6822a6fe78e253132624ad708
#
_cell.length_a   1.000
_cell.length_b   1.000
_cell.length_c   1.000
_cell.angle_alpha   90.00
_cell.angle_beta   90.00
_cell.angle_gamma   90.00
#
_symmetry.space_group_name_H-M   'P 1'
#
loop_
_entity.id
_entity.type
_entity.pdbx_description
1 polymer ?
#
loop_
_entity_poly.entity_id
_entity_poly.type
_entity_poly.pdbx_seq_one_letter_code
_entity_poly.pdbx_strand_id
1 'polypeptide(L)'
;MNSSTAFQTELAAPAVNIANKRSLLLRLIRAEQPITRTDIAQRLGIDKSTVTENVKPLIDAGVLREDTLDTKGQGRRPRVISFADRDEFFIGVNLGVRRSQVGITTLKGDIEDEEDFETPKESSIALRTAR
;
A
#
# COMPACT_ATOMS: atom_id res chain seq x y z
N MET A 1 18.96 -4.11 -7.11
CA MET A 1 18.27 -4.87 -6.05
C MET A 1 16.79 -4.85 -6.35
N ASN A 2 16.22 -5.99 -6.65
CA ASN A 2 14.82 -6.07 -7.03
C ASN A 2 13.94 -6.02 -5.78
N SER A 3 13.15 -4.97 -5.61
CA SER A 3 12.08 -4.87 -4.63
C SER A 3 11.07 -6.05 -4.72
N SER A 4 10.99 -6.69 -5.90
CA SER A 4 10.22 -7.90 -6.15
C SER A 4 10.68 -9.11 -5.33
N THR A 5 11.98 -9.29 -5.08
CA THR A 5 12.52 -10.45 -4.35
C THR A 5 12.22 -10.34 -2.84
N ALA A 6 12.31 -9.15 -2.26
CA ALA A 6 11.97 -8.90 -0.85
C ALA A 6 10.48 -9.12 -0.60
N PHE A 7 9.62 -8.71 -1.55
CA PHE A 7 8.18 -8.90 -1.49
C PHE A 7 7.78 -10.39 -1.55
N GLN A 8 8.42 -11.18 -2.41
CA GLN A 8 8.18 -12.63 -2.52
C GLN A 8 8.59 -13.40 -1.28
N THR A 9 9.67 -12.99 -0.62
CA THR A 9 10.13 -13.62 0.63
C THR A 9 9.17 -13.34 1.78
N GLU A 10 8.57 -12.15 1.84
CA GLU A 10 7.59 -11.78 2.87
C GLU A 10 6.23 -12.49 2.67
N LEU A 11 5.87 -12.80 1.41
CA LEU A 11 4.66 -13.55 1.07
C LEU A 11 4.74 -15.05 1.41
N ALA A 12 5.94 -15.60 1.50
CA ALA A 12 6.19 -17.02 1.80
C ALA A 12 6.08 -17.37 3.30
N ALA A 13 5.80 -16.40 4.17
CA ALA A 13 5.68 -16.62 5.61
C ALA A 13 4.41 -17.40 5.98
N PRO A 14 4.48 -18.43 6.85
CA PRO A 14 3.34 -19.28 7.19
C PRO A 14 2.31 -18.57 8.08
N ALA A 15 1.04 -18.96 7.92
CA ALA A 15 -0.12 -18.66 8.78
C ALA A 15 -0.37 -17.17 9.07
N VAL A 16 -0.81 -16.47 8.04
CA VAL A 16 -1.14 -15.06 8.15
C VAL A 16 -2.58 -14.89 8.66
N ASN A 17 -2.73 -14.26 9.80
CA ASN A 17 -3.99 -13.79 10.37
C ASN A 17 -4.77 -12.90 9.37
N ILE A 18 -6.10 -12.79 9.48
CA ILE A 18 -6.97 -12.02 8.55
C ILE A 18 -6.51 -10.57 8.39
N ALA A 19 -6.09 -9.91 9.47
CA ALA A 19 -5.51 -8.57 9.42
C ALA A 19 -4.24 -8.50 8.55
N ASN A 20 -3.43 -9.55 8.60
CA ASN A 20 -2.22 -9.68 7.79
C ASN A 20 -2.54 -9.98 6.31
N LYS A 21 -3.59 -10.77 6.01
CA LYS A 21 -4.01 -11.05 4.62
C LYS A 21 -4.41 -9.76 3.90
N ARG A 22 -5.17 -8.90 4.56
CA ARG A 22 -5.57 -7.60 3.99
C ARG A 22 -4.36 -6.67 3.79
N SER A 23 -3.44 -6.65 4.74
CA SER A 23 -2.19 -5.89 4.62
C SER A 23 -1.33 -6.36 3.45
N LEU A 24 -1.16 -7.68 3.29
CA LEU A 24 -0.43 -8.26 2.17
C LEU A 24 -1.10 -7.96 0.82
N LEU A 25 -2.43 -8.03 0.77
CA LEU A 25 -3.20 -7.68 -0.42
C LEU A 25 -2.99 -6.21 -0.82
N LEU A 26 -3.06 -5.29 0.12
CA LEU A 26 -2.84 -3.86 -0.14
C LEU A 26 -1.40 -3.58 -0.59
N ARG A 27 -0.41 -4.24 0.03
CA ARG A 27 1.00 -4.13 -0.39
C ARG A 27 1.20 -4.63 -1.83
N LEU A 28 0.58 -5.76 -2.19
CA LEU A 28 0.66 -6.32 -3.54
C LEU A 28 0.02 -5.37 -4.56
N ILE A 29 -1.19 -4.88 -4.28
CA ILE A 29 -1.87 -3.91 -5.17
C ILE A 29 -1.00 -2.66 -5.35
N ARG A 30 -0.42 -2.14 -4.28
CA ARG A 30 0.45 -0.97 -4.35
C ARG A 30 1.66 -1.18 -5.24
N ALA A 31 2.27 -2.36 -5.16
CA ALA A 31 3.48 -2.68 -5.92
C ALA A 31 3.20 -2.96 -7.42
N GLU A 32 2.04 -3.54 -7.74
CA GLU A 32 1.76 -4.09 -9.06
C GLU A 32 0.53 -3.49 -9.76
N GLN A 33 -0.10 -2.46 -9.19
CA GLN A 33 -1.28 -1.82 -9.79
C GLN A 33 -0.98 -1.22 -11.18
N PRO A 34 -1.92 -1.33 -12.13
CA PRO A 34 -3.21 -2.00 -12.07
C PRO A 34 -3.10 -3.53 -12.14
N ILE A 35 -3.82 -4.25 -11.29
CA ILE A 35 -3.72 -5.71 -11.16
C ILE A 35 -5.11 -6.37 -11.15
N THR A 36 -5.25 -7.55 -11.76
CA THR A 36 -6.52 -8.29 -11.77
C THR A 36 -6.72 -9.10 -10.48
N ARG A 37 -7.99 -9.41 -10.14
CA ARG A 37 -8.28 -10.33 -9.01
C ARG A 37 -7.65 -11.71 -9.19
N THR A 38 -7.53 -12.16 -10.43
CA THR A 38 -6.89 -13.45 -10.74
C THR A 38 -5.41 -13.42 -10.42
N ASP A 39 -4.72 -12.35 -10.80
CA ASP A 39 -3.30 -12.19 -10.51
C ASP A 39 -3.05 -12.04 -9.00
N ILE A 40 -3.91 -11.28 -8.30
CA ILE A 40 -3.85 -11.18 -6.83
C ILE A 40 -4.00 -12.56 -6.19
N ALA A 41 -5.00 -13.35 -6.59
CA ALA A 41 -5.23 -14.69 -6.09
C ALA A 41 -4.01 -15.60 -6.31
N GLN A 42 -3.44 -15.58 -7.50
CA GLN A 42 -2.25 -16.32 -7.86
C GLN A 42 -1.02 -15.94 -7.05
N ARG A 43 -0.77 -14.63 -6.93
CA ARG A 43 0.41 -14.09 -6.22
C ARG A 43 0.36 -14.37 -4.73
N LEU A 44 -0.83 -14.32 -4.12
CA LEU A 44 -1.02 -14.56 -2.70
C LEU A 44 -1.31 -16.03 -2.35
N GLY A 45 -1.51 -16.90 -3.36
CA GLY A 45 -1.88 -18.30 -3.13
C GLY A 45 -3.22 -18.45 -2.41
N ILE A 46 -4.21 -17.60 -2.71
CA ILE A 46 -5.54 -17.60 -2.11
C ILE A 46 -6.63 -17.70 -3.19
N ASP A 47 -7.84 -18.06 -2.78
CA ASP A 47 -8.98 -18.15 -3.70
C ASP A 47 -9.48 -16.78 -4.16
N LYS A 48 -10.04 -16.72 -5.37
CA LYS A 48 -10.68 -15.50 -5.91
C LYS A 48 -11.81 -14.97 -5.04
N SER A 49 -12.56 -15.84 -4.38
CA SER A 49 -13.61 -15.48 -3.42
C SER A 49 -13.01 -14.68 -2.27
N THR A 50 -11.91 -15.17 -1.69
CA THR A 50 -11.17 -14.49 -0.62
C THR A 50 -10.64 -13.13 -1.08
N VAL A 51 -10.11 -13.02 -2.29
CA VAL A 51 -9.72 -11.72 -2.87
C VAL A 51 -10.93 -10.79 -2.95
N THR A 52 -12.05 -11.27 -3.48
CA THR A 52 -13.27 -10.47 -3.65
C THR A 52 -13.83 -9.98 -2.30
N GLU A 53 -13.87 -10.84 -1.29
CA GLU A 53 -14.31 -10.50 0.07
C GLU A 53 -13.46 -9.41 0.73
N ASN A 54 -12.15 -9.39 0.45
CA ASN A 54 -11.25 -8.39 1.00
C ASN A 54 -11.20 -7.10 0.18
N VAL A 55 -11.34 -7.18 -1.13
CA VAL A 55 -11.28 -6.02 -2.04
C VAL A 55 -12.59 -5.23 -2.05
N LYS A 56 -13.74 -5.91 -2.03
CA LYS A 56 -15.06 -5.26 -2.12
C LYS A 56 -15.27 -4.17 -1.06
N PRO A 57 -15.03 -4.40 0.24
CA PRO A 57 -15.18 -3.35 1.25
C PRO A 57 -14.24 -2.16 1.03
N LEU A 58 -13.05 -2.38 0.46
CA LEU A 58 -12.10 -1.31 0.16
C LEU A 58 -12.53 -0.47 -1.04
N ILE A 59 -13.18 -1.10 -2.03
CA ILE A 59 -13.80 -0.37 -3.15
C ILE A 59 -15.00 0.42 -2.65
N ASP A 60 -15.87 -0.19 -1.84
CA ASP A 60 -17.06 0.46 -1.26
C ASP A 60 -16.66 1.66 -0.37
N ALA A 61 -15.52 1.58 0.32
CA ALA A 61 -14.94 2.67 1.10
C ALA A 61 -14.17 3.71 0.27
N GLY A 62 -14.03 3.51 -1.04
CA GLY A 62 -13.29 4.41 -1.93
C GLY A 62 -11.78 4.40 -1.74
N VAL A 63 -11.21 3.37 -1.12
CA VAL A 63 -9.76 3.17 -0.99
C VAL A 63 -9.18 2.57 -2.26
N LEU A 64 -9.89 1.61 -2.83
CA LEU A 64 -9.56 1.00 -4.11
C LEU A 64 -10.62 1.36 -5.16
N ARG A 65 -10.25 1.29 -6.42
CA ARG A 65 -11.16 1.38 -7.56
C ARG A 65 -10.97 0.19 -8.47
N GLU A 66 -12.00 -0.15 -9.22
CA GLU A 66 -11.97 -1.18 -10.23
C GLU A 66 -12.31 -0.58 -11.59
N ASP A 67 -11.39 -0.68 -12.52
CA ASP A 67 -11.51 -0.17 -13.88
C ASP A 67 -11.50 -1.31 -14.89
N THR A 68 -12.05 -1.07 -16.07
CA THR A 68 -11.98 -2.00 -17.19
C THR A 68 -10.83 -1.57 -18.10
N LEU A 69 -9.87 -2.44 -18.34
CA LEU A 69 -8.80 -2.17 -19.30
C LEU A 69 -9.37 -2.11 -20.71
N ASP A 70 -9.04 -1.05 -21.42
CA ASP A 70 -9.38 -0.91 -22.83
C ASP A 70 -8.37 -1.69 -23.67
N THR A 71 -8.66 -2.96 -23.88
CA THR A 71 -7.88 -3.81 -24.78
C THR A 71 -8.48 -3.73 -26.19
N LYS A 72 -7.67 -3.39 -27.18
CA LYS A 72 -8.07 -3.34 -28.61
C LYS A 72 -8.32 -4.75 -29.19
N GLY A 73 -9.04 -5.63 -28.49
CA GLY A 73 -9.28 -7.00 -28.89
C GLY A 73 -10.72 -7.44 -28.68
N GLN A 74 -11.16 -8.44 -29.46
CA GLN A 74 -12.42 -9.13 -29.24
C GLN A 74 -12.29 -10.02 -28.00
N GLY A 75 -13.09 -9.77 -26.96
CA GLY A 75 -13.14 -10.57 -25.76
C GLY A 75 -13.63 -9.79 -24.54
N ARG A 76 -13.84 -10.51 -23.43
CA ARG A 76 -14.23 -9.90 -22.16
C ARG A 76 -13.07 -9.06 -21.64
N ARG A 77 -13.29 -7.76 -21.53
CA ARG A 77 -12.30 -6.80 -21.02
C ARG A 77 -11.92 -7.15 -19.58
N PRO A 78 -10.64 -7.29 -19.25
CA PRO A 78 -10.20 -7.59 -17.91
C PRO A 78 -10.51 -6.40 -16.99
N ARG A 79 -10.97 -6.71 -15.78
CA ARG A 79 -11.16 -5.71 -14.70
C ARG A 79 -9.92 -5.68 -13.84
N VAL A 80 -9.41 -4.50 -13.62
CA VAL A 80 -8.20 -4.25 -12.83
C VAL A 80 -8.49 -3.40 -11.62
N ILE A 81 -7.73 -3.63 -10.58
CA ILE A 81 -7.82 -2.96 -9.29
C ILE A 81 -6.60 -2.05 -9.15
N SER A 82 -6.86 -0.84 -8.69
CA SER A 82 -5.85 0.17 -8.34
C SER A 82 -6.28 0.90 -7.08
N PHE A 83 -5.36 1.61 -6.44
CA PHE A 83 -5.72 2.60 -5.45
C PHE A 83 -6.52 3.73 -6.11
N ALA A 84 -7.56 4.19 -5.42
CA ALA A 84 -8.35 5.33 -5.86
C ALA A 84 -7.51 6.61 -5.84
N ASP A 85 -7.79 7.51 -6.79
CA ASP A 85 -7.25 8.86 -6.76
C ASP A 85 -8.02 9.66 -5.70
N ARG A 86 -7.38 9.91 -4.56
CA ARG A 86 -7.94 10.69 -3.45
C ARG A 86 -6.96 11.81 -3.11
N ASP A 87 -7.51 12.97 -2.84
CA ASP A 87 -6.75 14.11 -2.32
C ASP A 87 -6.41 13.92 -0.82
N GLU A 88 -5.93 12.72 -0.48
CA GLU A 88 -5.53 12.36 0.89
C GLU A 88 -4.03 12.10 0.91
N PHE A 89 -3.39 12.65 1.93
CA PHE A 89 -1.96 12.51 2.15
C PHE A 89 -1.69 11.78 3.46
N PHE A 90 -0.60 11.05 3.47
CA PHE A 90 -0.06 10.45 4.68
C PHE A 90 1.25 11.15 5.04
N ILE A 91 1.41 11.43 6.31
CA ILE A 91 2.66 11.97 6.83
C ILE A 91 3.39 10.83 7.52
N GLY A 92 4.58 10.52 7.01
CA GLY A 92 5.51 9.59 7.63
C GLY A 92 6.58 10.34 8.38
N VAL A 93 6.88 9.90 9.60
CA VAL A 93 7.94 10.49 10.42
C VAL A 93 8.88 9.37 10.85
N ASN A 94 10.16 9.53 10.53
CA ASN A 94 11.23 8.68 11.00
C ASN A 94 12.09 9.48 12.00
N LEU A 95 12.00 9.13 13.28
CA LEU A 95 12.77 9.79 14.33
C LEU A 95 14.05 9.00 14.61
N GLY A 96 15.16 9.53 14.15
CA GLY A 96 16.49 8.99 14.42
C GLY A 96 17.25 9.75 15.50
N VAL A 97 18.29 9.14 16.03
CA VAL A 97 19.12 9.75 17.09
C VAL A 97 19.91 10.97 16.57
N ARG A 98 20.33 10.94 15.31
CA ARG A 98 21.14 11.99 14.69
C ARG A 98 20.38 12.79 13.64
N ARG A 99 19.57 12.10 12.86
CA ARG A 99 18.78 12.67 11.78
C ARG A 99 17.35 12.15 11.85
N SER A 100 16.42 13.01 11.57
CA SER A 100 15.00 12.70 11.46
C SER A 100 14.50 13.07 10.06
N GLN A 101 13.50 12.37 9.60
CA GLN A 101 12.91 12.57 8.28
C GLN A 101 11.39 12.72 8.44
N VAL A 102 10.83 13.60 7.66
CA VAL A 102 9.38 13.74 7.49
C VAL A 102 9.09 13.67 6.02
N GLY A 103 8.10 12.88 5.63
CA GLY A 103 7.68 12.77 4.24
C GLY A 103 6.16 12.84 4.13
N ILE A 104 5.69 13.39 3.03
CA ILE A 104 4.29 13.40 2.64
C ILE A 104 4.14 12.48 1.44
N THR A 105 3.21 11.55 1.51
CA THR A 105 2.95 10.59 0.43
C THR A 105 1.45 10.48 0.15
N THR A 106 1.12 10.19 -1.10
CA THR A 106 -0.24 9.87 -1.52
C THR A 106 -0.64 8.46 -1.08
N LEU A 107 -1.92 8.12 -1.22
CA LEU A 107 -2.42 6.75 -0.99
C LEU A 107 -1.74 5.73 -1.93
N LYS A 108 -1.35 6.15 -3.14
CA LYS A 108 -0.61 5.31 -4.10
C LYS A 108 0.83 5.06 -3.66
N GLY A 109 1.35 5.88 -2.76
CA GLY A 109 2.72 5.80 -2.25
C GLY A 109 3.73 6.67 -3.01
N ASP A 110 3.23 7.59 -3.83
CA ASP A 110 4.07 8.60 -4.44
C ASP A 110 4.50 9.61 -3.36
N ILE A 111 5.79 9.90 -3.30
CA ILE A 111 6.33 10.89 -2.36
C ILE A 111 6.11 12.26 -3.00
N GLU A 112 5.32 13.09 -2.33
CA GLU A 112 5.03 14.46 -2.78
C GLU A 112 6.06 15.46 -2.25
N ASP A 113 6.52 15.23 -1.02
CA ASP A 113 7.53 16.07 -0.38
C ASP A 113 8.27 15.29 0.70
N GLU A 114 9.53 15.62 0.90
CA GLU A 114 10.40 14.98 1.90
C GLU A 114 11.38 15.99 2.48
N GLU A 115 11.51 16.01 3.79
CA GLU A 115 12.48 16.82 4.51
C GLU A 115 13.33 15.97 5.45
N ASP A 116 14.64 16.19 5.42
CA ASP A 116 15.61 15.52 6.26
C ASP A 116 16.35 16.58 7.10
N PHE A 117 16.34 16.41 8.41
CA PHE A 117 16.92 17.40 9.35
C PHE A 117 17.66 16.72 10.49
N GLU A 118 18.55 17.48 11.13
CA GLU A 118 19.24 17.01 12.33
C GLU A 118 18.28 16.90 13.51
N THR A 119 18.33 15.78 14.21
CA THR A 119 17.50 15.56 15.39
C THR A 119 17.99 16.48 16.52
N PRO A 120 17.14 17.35 17.07
CA PRO A 120 17.53 18.23 18.18
C PRO A 120 18.00 17.42 19.38
N LYS A 121 19.17 17.79 19.92
CA LYS A 121 19.77 17.10 21.06
C LYS A 121 19.08 17.35 22.40
N GLU A 122 18.18 18.33 22.46
CA GLU A 122 17.49 18.69 23.69
C GLU A 122 16.09 18.08 23.75
N SER A 123 15.91 17.18 24.69
CA SER A 123 14.62 16.58 25.06
C SER A 123 13.60 17.58 25.64
N SER A 124 13.96 18.84 25.78
CA SER A 124 13.09 19.90 26.30
C SER A 124 11.88 20.23 25.42
N ILE A 125 11.92 19.86 24.10
CA ILE A 125 10.81 20.12 23.19
C ILE A 125 9.68 19.10 23.40
N ALA A 126 9.98 17.86 23.75
CA ALA A 126 8.98 16.82 23.97
C ALA A 126 8.08 17.11 25.20
N LEU A 127 8.59 17.81 26.20
CA LEU A 127 7.86 18.15 27.42
C LEU A 127 6.96 19.39 27.24
N ARG A 128 7.18 20.23 26.25
CA ARG A 128 6.35 21.42 26.00
C ARG A 128 5.05 21.15 25.27
N THR A 129 4.98 20.03 24.55
CA THR A 129 3.80 19.63 23.76
C THR A 129 2.78 18.82 24.56
N ALA A 130 3.12 18.40 25.79
CA ALA A 130 2.28 17.59 26.68
C ALA A 130 1.48 18.40 27.71
N ARG A 131 1.25 19.67 27.47
CA ARG A 131 0.39 20.54 28.33
C ARG A 131 -0.83 21.05 27.59
#